data_2986333c13319900b599027aef568a98
#
_entry.id   2986333c13319900b599027aef568a98
#
_cell.length_a   1.000
_cell.length_b   1.000
_cell.length_c   1.000
_cell.angle_alpha   90.00
_cell.angle_beta   90.00
_cell.angle_gamma   90.00
#
_symmetry.space_group_name_H-M   'P 1'
#
loop_
_entity.id
_entity.type
_entity.pdbx_description
1 polymer ?
#
loop_
_entity_poly.entity_id
_entity_poly.type
_entity_poly.pdbx_seq_one_letter_code
_entity_poly.pdbx_strand_id
1 'polypeptide(L)'
;ILLKLQNEYSNRGINLVCISKKWSFRTSPNLSEIMKQEKTVEKKLSRAAIETLAIIVYHQPVTRAEIEEIRGVVFGTNTLEILMELNWVKPGGRKDVPGKPIQYVTTDDFLSHFNLQKLSDLPTVDELGAAGLIDSTNIDNAIFGTGKFYKEKQDGKKEDIYSNIDEML
;
A
#
# COMPACT_ATOMS: atom_id res chain seq x y z
N ILE A 1 -18.54 9.14 -23.48
CA ILE A 1 -18.29 7.83 -24.12
C ILE A 1 -17.99 6.78 -23.07
N LEU A 2 -17.00 6.95 -22.18
CA LEU A 2 -16.58 5.93 -21.19
C LEU A 2 -17.70 5.56 -20.20
N LEU A 3 -18.44 6.54 -19.66
CA LEU A 3 -19.57 6.29 -18.77
C LEU A 3 -20.71 5.51 -19.46
N LYS A 4 -20.93 5.76 -20.77
CA LYS A 4 -21.91 5.01 -21.54
C LYS A 4 -21.47 3.54 -21.71
N LEU A 5 -20.18 3.31 -22.00
CA LEU A 5 -19.59 1.97 -22.06
C LEU A 5 -19.64 1.26 -20.71
N GLN A 6 -19.34 1.97 -19.61
CA GLN A 6 -19.42 1.40 -18.26
C GLN A 6 -20.83 0.88 -17.96
N ASN A 7 -21.84 1.66 -18.29
CA ASN A 7 -23.24 1.25 -18.10
C ASN A 7 -23.62 0.06 -19.01
N GLU A 8 -23.16 0.07 -20.27
CA GLU A 8 -23.41 -1.02 -21.22
C GLU A 8 -22.79 -2.34 -20.80
N TYR A 9 -21.64 -2.29 -20.12
CA TYR A 9 -20.90 -3.48 -19.65
C TYR A 9 -21.19 -3.84 -18.20
N SER A 10 -22.05 -3.12 -17.48
CA SER A 10 -22.31 -3.32 -16.04
C SER A 10 -22.89 -4.72 -15.72
N ASN A 11 -23.69 -5.29 -16.62
CA ASN A 11 -24.35 -6.58 -16.45
C ASN A 11 -23.75 -7.69 -17.33
N ARG A 12 -22.52 -7.49 -17.81
CA ARG A 12 -21.82 -8.51 -18.65
C ARG A 12 -20.77 -9.26 -17.83
N GLY A 13 -20.22 -10.33 -18.40
CA GLY A 13 -19.14 -11.10 -17.79
C GLY A 13 -17.83 -10.32 -17.59
N ILE A 14 -17.68 -9.19 -18.28
CA ILE A 14 -16.60 -8.21 -18.08
C ILE A 14 -17.23 -6.86 -17.79
N ASN A 15 -16.65 -6.11 -16.85
CA ASN A 15 -17.09 -4.79 -16.45
C ASN A 15 -15.98 -3.76 -16.73
N LEU A 16 -16.37 -2.57 -17.20
CA LEU A 16 -15.44 -1.46 -17.34
C LEU A 16 -15.39 -0.70 -16.02
N VAL A 17 -14.22 -0.68 -15.39
CA VAL A 17 -14.00 0.00 -14.10
C VAL A 17 -12.95 1.09 -14.24
N CYS A 18 -13.10 2.13 -13.43
CA CYS A 18 -12.12 3.20 -13.29
C CYS A 18 -11.47 3.08 -11.90
N ILE A 19 -10.18 2.83 -11.85
CA ILE A 19 -9.42 2.71 -10.61
C ILE A 19 -8.20 3.63 -10.74
N SER A 20 -7.97 4.48 -9.76
CA SER A 20 -6.85 5.45 -9.78
C SER A 20 -6.80 6.24 -11.12
N LYS A 21 -7.94 6.76 -11.56
CA LYS A 21 -8.12 7.51 -12.83
C LYS A 21 -7.81 6.70 -14.12
N LYS A 22 -7.51 5.40 -14.01
CA LYS A 22 -7.25 4.49 -15.13
C LYS A 22 -8.47 3.62 -15.41
N TRP A 23 -8.88 3.54 -16.68
CA TRP A 23 -9.98 2.69 -17.13
C TRP A 23 -9.46 1.32 -17.56
N SER A 24 -10.10 0.26 -17.08
CA SER A 24 -9.76 -1.11 -17.46
C SER A 24 -10.98 -2.01 -17.48
N PHE A 25 -10.98 -3.01 -18.35
CA PHE A 25 -11.95 -4.10 -18.28
C PHE A 25 -11.47 -5.13 -17.27
N ARG A 26 -12.38 -5.54 -16.39
CA ARG A 26 -12.15 -6.61 -15.40
C ARG A 26 -13.25 -7.64 -15.47
N THR A 27 -12.94 -8.87 -15.13
CA THR A 27 -13.93 -9.94 -14.99
C THR A 27 -14.97 -9.54 -13.93
N SER A 28 -16.25 -9.79 -14.24
CA SER A 28 -17.33 -9.56 -13.28
C SER A 28 -17.09 -10.37 -12.00
N PRO A 29 -17.34 -9.79 -10.81
CA PRO A 29 -17.22 -10.50 -9.54
C PRO A 29 -17.97 -11.84 -9.51
N ASN A 30 -19.13 -11.90 -10.17
CA ASN A 30 -19.95 -13.11 -10.25
C ASN A 30 -19.29 -14.27 -10.98
N LEU A 31 -18.30 -14.00 -11.84
CA LEU A 31 -17.56 -15.02 -12.57
C LEU A 31 -16.20 -15.34 -11.93
N SER A 32 -15.82 -14.64 -10.88
CA SER A 32 -14.48 -14.76 -10.29
C SER A 32 -14.22 -16.19 -9.77
N GLU A 33 -15.23 -16.87 -9.22
CA GLU A 33 -15.08 -18.23 -8.72
C GLU A 33 -14.97 -19.26 -9.84
N ILE A 34 -15.77 -19.09 -10.91
CA ILE A 34 -15.79 -20.01 -12.06
C ILE A 34 -14.49 -19.89 -12.87
N MET A 35 -13.93 -18.69 -12.94
CA MET A 35 -12.72 -18.39 -13.70
C MET A 35 -11.42 -18.47 -12.89
N LYS A 36 -11.47 -18.89 -11.64
CA LYS A 36 -10.26 -19.25 -10.89
C LYS A 36 -9.58 -20.44 -11.57
N GLN A 37 -8.70 -20.15 -12.53
CA GLN A 37 -7.73 -21.14 -12.94
C GLN A 37 -6.73 -21.34 -11.79
N GLU A 38 -6.41 -22.60 -11.49
CA GLU A 38 -5.25 -22.91 -10.66
C GLU A 38 -4.00 -22.42 -11.39
N LYS A 39 -3.64 -21.16 -11.14
CA LYS A 39 -2.35 -20.64 -11.62
C LYS A 39 -1.26 -21.37 -10.88
N THR A 40 -0.45 -22.07 -11.64
CA THR A 40 0.89 -22.53 -11.23
C THR A 40 1.57 -21.41 -10.45
N VAL A 41 1.83 -21.72 -9.19
CA VAL A 41 2.49 -20.99 -8.12
C VAL A 41 3.23 -19.74 -8.60
N GLU A 42 2.55 -18.61 -8.61
CA GLU A 42 3.25 -17.32 -8.56
C GLU A 42 4.10 -17.32 -7.28
N LYS A 43 5.37 -16.95 -7.39
CA LYS A 43 6.25 -16.85 -6.22
C LYS A 43 5.57 -15.96 -5.18
N LYS A 44 5.04 -16.56 -4.13
CA LYS A 44 4.44 -15.80 -3.03
C LYS A 44 5.50 -14.85 -2.49
N LEU A 45 5.12 -13.60 -2.27
CA LEU A 45 5.99 -12.65 -1.57
C LEU A 45 6.43 -13.26 -0.23
N SER A 46 7.69 -13.03 0.12
CA SER A 46 8.18 -13.41 1.44
C SER A 46 7.44 -12.60 2.51
N ARG A 47 7.37 -13.13 3.72
CA ARG A 47 6.80 -12.41 4.87
C ARG A 47 7.47 -11.05 5.06
N ALA A 48 8.81 -10.99 4.92
CA ALA A 48 9.56 -9.75 4.99
C ALA A 48 9.14 -8.72 3.92
N ALA A 49 8.82 -9.16 2.70
CA ALA A 49 8.36 -8.27 1.65
C ALA A 49 6.96 -7.73 1.93
N ILE A 50 6.05 -8.56 2.46
CA ILE A 50 4.70 -8.14 2.86
C ILE A 50 4.76 -7.12 4.00
N GLU A 51 5.54 -7.39 5.05
CA GLU A 51 5.74 -6.48 6.19
C GLU A 51 6.34 -5.13 5.72
N THR A 52 7.35 -5.17 4.86
CA THR A 52 7.97 -3.97 4.29
C THR A 52 6.98 -3.17 3.45
N LEU A 53 6.18 -3.83 2.62
CA LEU A 53 5.14 -3.18 1.83
C LEU A 53 4.10 -2.51 2.74
N ALA A 54 3.63 -3.20 3.78
CA ALA A 54 2.67 -2.63 4.72
C ALA A 54 3.22 -1.36 5.39
N ILE A 55 4.47 -1.36 5.83
CA ILE A 55 5.10 -0.18 6.43
C ILE A 55 5.15 0.97 5.41
N ILE A 56 5.57 0.72 4.17
CA ILE A 56 5.60 1.76 3.15
C ILE A 56 4.20 2.33 2.93
N VAL A 57 3.18 1.49 2.81
CA VAL A 57 1.80 1.90 2.56
C VAL A 57 1.26 2.84 3.65
N TYR A 58 1.54 2.55 4.93
CA TYR A 58 1.01 3.32 6.05
C TYR A 58 1.89 4.49 6.51
N HIS A 59 3.18 4.51 6.11
CA HIS A 59 4.16 5.50 6.59
C HIS A 59 4.84 6.31 5.49
N GLN A 60 4.43 6.16 4.24
CA GLN A 60 5.05 6.90 3.15
C GLN A 60 4.89 8.43 3.30
N PRO A 61 5.87 9.23 2.83
CA PRO A 61 7.15 8.78 2.28
C PRO A 61 8.13 8.32 3.36
N VAL A 62 8.72 7.15 3.21
CA VAL A 62 9.54 6.49 4.24
C VAL A 62 10.89 6.03 3.67
N THR A 63 11.97 6.19 4.44
CA THR A 63 13.31 5.75 4.06
C THR A 63 13.56 4.30 4.48
N ARG A 64 14.60 3.68 3.91
CA ARG A 64 15.00 2.32 4.29
C ARG A 64 15.31 2.20 5.79
N ALA A 65 16.03 3.17 6.35
CA ALA A 65 16.39 3.16 7.77
C ALA A 65 15.14 3.22 8.67
N GLU A 66 14.16 4.02 8.31
CA GLU A 66 12.89 4.11 9.03
C GLU A 66 12.08 2.81 8.93
N ILE A 67 12.10 2.14 7.77
CA ILE A 67 11.45 0.82 7.62
C ILE A 67 12.13 -0.20 8.53
N GLU A 68 13.46 -0.22 8.58
CA GLU A 68 14.24 -1.13 9.44
C GLU A 68 13.99 -0.83 10.92
N GLU A 69 13.88 0.44 11.30
CA GLU A 69 13.54 0.86 12.66
C GLU A 69 12.15 0.38 13.08
N ILE A 70 11.13 0.57 12.22
CA ILE A 70 9.76 0.13 12.49
C ILE A 70 9.69 -1.40 12.59
N ARG A 71 10.39 -2.12 11.71
CA ARG A 71 10.42 -3.59 11.74
C ARG A 71 11.23 -4.16 12.91
N GLY A 72 12.15 -3.39 13.48
CA GLY A 72 13.12 -3.85 14.48
C GLY A 72 14.20 -4.77 13.92
N VAL A 73 14.25 -5.02 12.61
CA VAL A 73 15.22 -5.90 11.96
C VAL A 73 15.65 -5.33 10.60
N VAL A 74 16.93 -5.49 10.29
CA VAL A 74 17.49 -5.16 8.99
C VAL A 74 16.96 -6.14 7.94
N PHE A 75 16.68 -5.66 6.74
CA PHE A 75 16.22 -6.51 5.63
C PHE A 75 17.17 -6.43 4.43
N GLY A 76 17.19 -7.50 3.65
CA GLY A 76 18.02 -7.58 2.43
C GLY A 76 17.56 -6.58 1.35
N THR A 77 18.51 -6.13 0.52
CA THR A 77 18.24 -5.25 -0.63
C THR A 77 17.18 -5.82 -1.55
N ASN A 78 17.18 -7.13 -1.78
CA ASN A 78 16.25 -7.85 -2.63
C ASN A 78 14.76 -7.64 -2.24
N THR A 79 14.47 -7.31 -0.97
CA THR A 79 13.08 -7.10 -0.52
C THR A 79 12.44 -5.87 -1.19
N LEU A 80 13.17 -4.75 -1.23
CA LEU A 80 12.68 -3.55 -1.94
C LEU A 80 12.73 -3.73 -3.46
N GLU A 81 13.74 -4.43 -3.98
CA GLU A 81 13.89 -4.71 -5.40
C GLU A 81 12.68 -5.46 -5.94
N ILE A 82 12.23 -6.52 -5.25
CA ILE A 82 11.02 -7.28 -5.63
C ILE A 82 9.79 -6.36 -5.67
N LEU A 83 9.60 -5.48 -4.68
CA LEU A 83 8.47 -4.57 -4.65
C LEU A 83 8.52 -3.52 -5.78
N MET A 84 9.72 -3.09 -6.16
CA MET A 84 9.93 -2.19 -7.31
C MET A 84 9.75 -2.92 -8.64
N GLU A 85 10.20 -4.18 -8.77
CA GLU A 85 9.97 -5.02 -9.95
C GLU A 85 8.48 -5.26 -10.21
N LEU A 86 7.68 -5.41 -9.14
CA LEU A 86 6.23 -5.49 -9.21
C LEU A 86 5.57 -4.13 -9.54
N ASN A 87 6.34 -3.06 -9.62
CA ASN A 87 5.85 -1.69 -9.76
C ASN A 87 4.89 -1.25 -8.65
N TRP A 88 4.98 -1.84 -7.45
CA TRP A 88 4.14 -1.42 -6.32
C TRP A 88 4.75 -0.31 -5.50
N VAL A 89 6.07 -0.21 -5.53
CA VAL A 89 6.87 0.81 -4.81
C VAL A 89 7.80 1.51 -5.78
N LYS A 90 8.00 2.80 -5.58
CA LYS A 90 8.95 3.64 -6.33
C LYS A 90 9.70 4.58 -5.40
N PRO A 91 10.88 5.09 -5.81
CA PRO A 91 11.51 6.22 -5.14
C PRO A 91 10.60 7.46 -5.24
N GLY A 92 10.28 8.07 -4.09
CA GLY A 92 9.44 9.29 -3.97
C GLY A 92 10.24 10.56 -3.72
N GLY A 93 11.58 10.50 -3.76
CA GLY A 93 12.46 11.63 -3.51
C GLY A 93 13.55 11.30 -2.50
N ARG A 94 14.13 12.33 -1.90
CA ARG A 94 15.17 12.21 -0.86
C ARG A 94 14.76 13.02 0.37
N LYS A 95 14.94 12.45 1.54
CA LYS A 95 14.71 13.16 2.80
C LYS A 95 15.77 14.24 2.99
N ASP A 96 15.37 15.42 3.44
CA ASP A 96 16.30 16.54 3.68
C ASP A 96 16.96 16.45 5.07
N VAL A 97 17.79 15.42 5.21
CA VAL A 97 18.64 15.16 6.40
C VAL A 97 20.04 14.80 5.93
N PRO A 98 21.06 14.85 6.81
CA PRO A 98 22.41 14.40 6.47
C PRO A 98 22.40 13.02 5.81
N GLY A 99 23.11 12.88 4.68
CA GLY A 99 23.10 11.66 3.86
C GLY A 99 22.00 11.59 2.81
N LYS A 100 20.97 12.45 2.86
CA LYS A 100 19.86 12.56 1.88
C LYS A 100 19.33 11.20 1.42
N PRO A 101 18.88 10.33 2.35
CA PRO A 101 18.42 8.98 2.03
C PRO A 101 17.20 9.03 1.11
N ILE A 102 17.10 8.01 0.23
CA ILE A 102 15.95 7.84 -0.67
C ILE A 102 14.72 7.50 0.16
N GLN A 103 13.62 8.16 -0.15
CA GLN A 103 12.29 7.84 0.37
C GLN A 103 11.54 6.96 -0.65
N TYR A 104 10.66 6.10 -0.15
CA TYR A 104 9.86 5.18 -0.94
C TYR A 104 8.38 5.49 -0.76
N VAL A 105 7.64 5.38 -1.86
CA VAL A 105 6.19 5.61 -1.92
C VAL A 105 5.54 4.51 -2.77
N THR A 106 4.25 4.32 -2.62
CA THR A 106 3.46 3.43 -3.47
C THR A 106 3.21 4.03 -4.85
N THR A 107 2.71 3.22 -5.76
CA THR A 107 2.40 3.60 -7.15
C THR A 107 0.91 3.42 -7.44
N ASP A 108 0.46 3.93 -8.59
CA ASP A 108 -0.87 3.65 -9.10
C ASP A 108 -1.10 2.16 -9.41
N ASP A 109 -0.03 1.43 -9.77
CA ASP A 109 -0.12 -0.01 -10.03
C ASP A 109 -0.39 -0.79 -8.74
N PHE A 110 0.14 -0.33 -7.59
CA PHE A 110 -0.26 -0.82 -6.28
C PHE A 110 -1.76 -0.60 -6.06
N LEU A 111 -2.26 0.62 -6.20
CA LEU A 111 -3.69 0.93 -6.04
C LEU A 111 -4.55 0.07 -6.96
N SER A 112 -4.16 -0.02 -8.22
CA SER A 112 -4.86 -0.83 -9.22
C SER A 112 -4.88 -2.33 -8.87
N HIS A 113 -3.77 -2.86 -8.37
CA HIS A 113 -3.66 -4.27 -7.98
C HIS A 113 -4.58 -4.61 -6.81
N PHE A 114 -4.61 -3.75 -5.79
CA PHE A 114 -5.44 -3.93 -4.59
C PHE A 114 -6.86 -3.36 -4.74
N ASN A 115 -7.23 -2.89 -5.94
CA ASN A 115 -8.56 -2.36 -6.24
C ASN A 115 -8.94 -1.13 -5.39
N LEU A 116 -7.96 -0.28 -5.07
CA LEU A 116 -8.12 0.93 -4.28
C LEU A 116 -8.23 2.15 -5.20
N GLN A 117 -9.11 3.09 -4.89
CA GLN A 117 -9.17 4.37 -5.59
C GLN A 117 -8.07 5.32 -5.09
N LYS A 118 -7.82 5.28 -3.78
CA LYS A 118 -6.83 6.09 -3.07
C LYS A 118 -6.34 5.34 -1.82
N LEU A 119 -5.23 5.78 -1.26
CA LEU A 119 -4.66 5.15 -0.06
C LEU A 119 -5.56 5.27 1.17
N SER A 120 -6.35 6.33 1.27
CA SER A 120 -7.32 6.50 2.35
C SER A 120 -8.47 5.48 2.33
N ASP A 121 -8.58 4.66 1.30
CA ASP A 121 -9.55 3.55 1.24
C ASP A 121 -9.04 2.32 2.01
N LEU A 122 -7.79 2.34 2.48
CA LEU A 122 -7.25 1.32 3.36
C LEU A 122 -7.85 1.46 4.77
N PRO A 123 -8.12 0.32 5.42
CA PRO A 123 -8.60 0.36 6.80
C PRO A 123 -7.56 0.98 7.72
N THR A 124 -8.01 1.79 8.64
CA THR A 124 -7.16 2.35 9.71
C THR A 124 -6.74 1.25 10.69
N VAL A 125 -5.70 1.52 11.47
CA VAL A 125 -5.22 0.59 12.51
C VAL A 125 -6.32 0.29 13.53
N ASP A 126 -7.11 1.31 13.90
CA ASP A 126 -8.23 1.16 14.84
C ASP A 126 -9.33 0.26 14.26
N GLU A 127 -9.63 0.39 12.97
CA GLU A 127 -10.58 -0.48 12.29
C GLU A 127 -10.09 -1.92 12.20
N LEU A 128 -8.79 -2.14 11.95
CA LEU A 128 -8.19 -3.47 11.96
C LEU A 128 -8.22 -4.10 13.36
N GLY A 129 -7.99 -3.31 14.40
CA GLY A 129 -8.12 -3.74 15.80
C GLY A 129 -9.57 -4.10 16.16
N ALA A 130 -10.52 -3.26 15.79
CA ALA A 130 -11.96 -3.51 15.99
C ALA A 130 -12.46 -4.76 15.25
N ALA A 131 -11.88 -5.07 14.10
CA ALA A 131 -12.16 -6.29 13.33
C ALA A 131 -11.46 -7.54 13.90
N GLY A 132 -10.65 -7.42 14.94
CA GLY A 132 -9.90 -8.52 15.56
C GLY A 132 -8.78 -9.07 14.68
N LEU A 133 -8.36 -8.33 13.66
CA LEU A 133 -7.30 -8.73 12.74
C LEU A 133 -5.90 -8.45 13.30
N ILE A 134 -5.81 -7.53 14.25
CA ILE A 134 -4.59 -7.19 14.99
C ILE A 134 -4.96 -6.98 16.46
N ASP A 135 -4.06 -7.42 17.35
CA ASP A 135 -4.21 -7.18 18.80
C ASP A 135 -3.96 -5.71 19.13
N SER A 136 -5.01 -5.00 19.55
CA SER A 136 -4.94 -3.58 19.92
C SER A 136 -3.92 -3.28 21.03
N THR A 137 -3.61 -4.25 21.88
CA THR A 137 -2.61 -4.12 22.96
C THR A 137 -1.16 -4.19 22.45
N ASN A 138 -0.93 -4.72 21.25
CA ASN A 138 0.39 -4.89 20.65
C ASN A 138 0.62 -4.01 19.39
N ILE A 139 -0.36 -3.16 19.04
CA ILE A 139 -0.30 -2.33 17.81
C ILE A 139 0.92 -1.40 17.86
N ASP A 140 1.18 -0.77 19.00
CA ASP A 140 2.30 0.15 19.16
C ASP A 140 3.68 -0.54 18.97
N ASN A 141 3.75 -1.84 19.23
CA ASN A 141 4.99 -2.60 19.15
C ASN A 141 5.14 -3.43 17.89
N ALA A 142 4.05 -3.93 17.31
CA ALA A 142 4.09 -4.91 16.23
C ALA A 142 4.13 -4.30 14.82
N ILE A 143 3.44 -3.16 14.62
CA ILE A 143 3.34 -2.52 13.30
C ILE A 143 4.09 -1.20 13.27
N PHE A 144 4.14 -0.47 14.37
CA PHE A 144 4.68 0.89 14.41
C PHE A 144 6.01 1.01 15.16
N GLY A 145 6.53 -0.06 15.77
CA GLY A 145 7.81 -0.07 16.49
C GLY A 145 7.85 0.89 17.69
N THR A 146 8.67 0.59 18.69
CA THR A 146 8.94 1.47 19.84
C THR A 146 9.93 2.60 19.50
N GLY A 147 10.19 2.86 18.20
CA GLY A 147 11.21 3.79 17.73
C GLY A 147 10.89 5.27 17.99
N LYS A 148 11.93 6.09 18.05
CA LYS A 148 11.87 7.55 18.18
C LYS A 148 10.97 8.23 17.13
N PHE A 149 10.78 7.59 15.99
CA PHE A 149 9.97 8.08 14.87
C PHE A 149 8.50 8.29 15.23
N TYR A 150 7.95 7.47 16.12
CA TYR A 150 6.55 7.60 16.56
C TYR A 150 6.37 8.76 17.55
N LYS A 151 7.37 9.03 18.39
CA LYS A 151 7.30 10.14 19.36
C LYS A 151 7.34 11.51 18.69
N GLU A 152 8.15 11.69 17.66
CA GLU A 152 8.24 12.96 16.93
C GLU A 152 6.96 13.32 16.17
N LYS A 153 6.17 12.33 15.71
CA LYS A 153 4.89 12.57 15.04
C LYS A 153 3.72 12.87 15.99
N GLN A 154 3.79 12.45 17.25
CA GLN A 154 2.74 12.77 18.24
C GLN A 154 2.83 14.20 18.77
N ASP A 155 4.02 14.80 18.83
CA ASP A 155 4.24 16.18 19.28
C ASP A 155 3.99 17.24 18.19
N GLY A 156 3.95 16.85 16.92
CA GLY A 156 3.51 17.68 15.80
C GLY A 156 2.01 17.49 15.57
N LYS A 157 1.22 18.59 15.66
CA LYS A 157 -0.22 18.65 15.35
C LYS A 157 -0.66 17.53 14.40
N LYS A 158 -1.84 16.94 14.67
CA LYS A 158 -2.58 16.06 13.73
C LYS A 158 -2.77 16.78 12.38
N GLU A 159 -1.73 16.89 11.59
CA GLU A 159 -1.84 17.14 10.17
C GLU A 159 -2.24 15.81 9.55
N ASP A 160 -3.35 15.84 8.88
CA ASP A 160 -3.93 14.68 8.18
C ASP A 160 -2.84 14.08 7.28
N ILE A 161 -2.38 12.88 7.63
CA ILE A 161 -1.30 12.18 6.90
C ILE A 161 -1.63 12.07 5.41
N TYR A 162 -2.91 12.21 5.07
CA TYR A 162 -3.45 12.09 3.72
C TYR A 162 -3.55 13.43 2.94
N SER A 163 -3.57 14.57 3.63
CA SER A 163 -3.72 15.88 2.95
C SER A 163 -2.49 16.28 2.10
N ASN A 164 -1.31 15.79 2.47
CA ASN A 164 -0.07 16.07 1.74
C ASN A 164 0.16 15.16 0.52
N ILE A 165 -0.61 14.09 0.36
CA ILE A 165 -0.42 13.15 -0.75
C ILE A 165 -1.11 13.65 -2.02
N ASP A 166 -2.26 14.34 -1.88
CA ASP A 166 -3.01 14.87 -3.02
C ASP A 166 -2.33 16.10 -3.66
N GLU A 167 -1.46 16.82 -2.92
CA GLU A 167 -0.68 17.94 -3.46
C GLU A 167 0.63 17.52 -4.13
N MET A 168 1.11 16.28 -3.93
CA MET A 168 2.35 15.76 -4.51
C MET A 168 2.14 14.87 -5.75
N LEU A 169 0.89 14.69 -6.18
CA LEU A 169 0.49 13.94 -7.37
C LEU A 169 -0.12 14.87 -8.42
#